data_32f72304298c68e33e83cb20ef1025ef
#
_entry.id   32f72304298c68e33e83cb20ef1025ef
#
_cell.length_a   1.000
_cell.length_b   1.000
_cell.length_c   1.000
_cell.angle_alpha   90.00
_cell.angle_beta   90.00
_cell.angle_gamma   90.00
#
_symmetry.space_group_name_H-M   'P 1'
#
loop_
_entity.id
_entity.type
_entity.pdbx_description
1 polymer ?
#
loop_
_entity_poly.entity_id
_entity_poly.type
_entity_poly.pdbx_seq_one_letter_code
_entity_poly.pdbx_strand_id
1 'polypeptide(L)'
;RYIDQDVRKAYLEAGFGYMFVPEEYGGVSSDAVTLALVVTELIKSAKATMPFMSYGLAMYDMSEFASPELMEEAMKYYEETGEQAYSLALSEPCAGSDNQGMTTTAHWNGDGTVTLNGTKTMVSLAETAPFMLVIAKDEDPSRENKNMSMWIIDPKQEGVTLAPLHKIGQQITNFSEVYLDNVVVPETALLGERGKGFLQLMKNFELERIMLASHSLGLAKAAMEEAAVYAGQRMAFGKTIGSFQLIQQKLTDM
;
A
#
# COMPACT_ATOMS: atom_id res chain seq x y z
N ARG A 1 2.16 2.94 18.61
CA ARG A 1 1.21 3.08 17.51
C ARG A 1 1.73 2.49 16.18
N TYR A 2 2.96 2.10 16.10
CA TYR A 2 3.59 1.47 14.95
C TYR A 2 3.92 0.02 15.28
N ILE A 3 4.17 -0.80 14.27
CA ILE A 3 4.63 -2.17 14.49
C ILE A 3 5.90 -2.12 15.31
N ASP A 4 5.98 -2.98 16.31
CA ASP A 4 7.15 -3.15 17.15
C ASP A 4 8.41 -3.46 16.31
N GLN A 5 9.55 -2.92 16.70
CA GLN A 5 10.81 -3.12 15.99
C GLN A 5 11.21 -4.61 15.92
N ASP A 6 10.92 -5.38 16.97
CA ASP A 6 11.22 -6.81 16.97
C ASP A 6 10.38 -7.57 15.95
N VAL A 7 9.11 -7.17 15.76
CA VAL A 7 8.23 -7.75 14.72
C VAL A 7 8.75 -7.40 13.33
N ARG A 8 9.16 -6.15 13.08
CA ARG A 8 9.75 -5.74 11.79
C ARG A 8 11.02 -6.53 11.47
N LYS A 9 11.89 -6.65 12.46
CA LYS A 9 13.13 -7.42 12.32
C LYS A 9 12.85 -8.88 11.99
N ALA A 10 11.90 -9.50 12.69
CA ALA A 10 11.48 -10.87 12.40
C ALA A 10 10.92 -11.04 10.98
N TYR A 11 10.18 -10.03 10.49
CA TYR A 11 9.70 -10.02 9.11
C TYR A 11 10.81 -9.91 8.08
N LEU A 12 11.78 -9.04 8.32
CA LEU A 12 12.95 -8.88 7.48
C LEU A 12 13.77 -10.18 7.44
N GLU A 13 14.06 -10.75 8.60
CA GLU A 13 14.81 -12.01 8.75
C GLU A 13 14.08 -13.20 8.08
N ALA A 14 12.74 -13.21 8.11
CA ALA A 14 11.92 -14.22 7.42
C ALA A 14 11.82 -14.01 5.90
N GLY A 15 12.31 -12.88 5.38
CA GLY A 15 12.39 -12.60 3.95
C GLY A 15 11.06 -12.25 3.26
N PHE A 16 9.99 -11.98 4.01
CA PHE A 16 8.67 -11.75 3.42
C PHE A 16 8.62 -10.54 2.48
N GLY A 17 9.35 -9.47 2.75
CA GLY A 17 9.39 -8.30 1.87
C GLY A 17 10.09 -8.57 0.53
N TYR A 18 11.01 -9.51 0.49
CA TYR A 18 11.72 -9.88 -0.73
C TYR A 18 10.85 -10.66 -1.73
N MET A 19 9.69 -11.15 -1.31
CA MET A 19 8.78 -11.91 -2.19
C MET A 19 8.22 -11.09 -3.36
N PHE A 20 8.18 -9.76 -3.21
CA PHE A 20 7.66 -8.82 -4.22
C PHE A 20 8.79 -8.20 -5.07
N VAL A 21 10.02 -8.52 -4.78
CA VAL A 21 11.20 -7.91 -5.39
C VAL A 21 11.79 -8.86 -6.44
N PRO A 22 12.18 -8.36 -7.61
CA PRO A 22 12.87 -9.15 -8.63
C PRO A 22 14.21 -9.72 -8.13
N GLU A 23 14.62 -10.85 -8.69
CA GLU A 23 15.88 -11.53 -8.34
C GLU A 23 17.11 -10.64 -8.54
N GLU A 24 17.09 -9.76 -9.54
CA GLU A 24 18.19 -8.82 -9.83
C GLU A 24 18.45 -7.82 -8.70
N TYR A 25 17.45 -7.57 -7.84
CA TYR A 25 17.57 -6.73 -6.64
C TYR A 25 17.58 -7.56 -5.33
N GLY A 26 17.94 -8.84 -5.42
CA GLY A 26 18.03 -9.73 -4.26
C GLY A 26 16.69 -10.30 -3.77
N GLY A 27 15.64 -10.14 -4.54
CA GLY A 27 14.32 -10.67 -4.24
C GLY A 27 14.10 -12.11 -4.69
N VAL A 28 12.87 -12.59 -4.59
CA VAL A 28 12.46 -13.97 -4.91
C VAL A 28 11.49 -14.02 -6.11
N SER A 29 10.98 -12.90 -6.58
CA SER A 29 10.00 -12.82 -7.70
C SER A 29 8.85 -13.83 -7.56
N SER A 30 8.19 -13.85 -6.40
CA SER A 30 7.12 -14.84 -6.15
C SER A 30 5.92 -14.62 -7.07
N ASP A 31 5.35 -15.70 -7.59
CA ASP A 31 4.11 -15.62 -8.36
C ASP A 31 2.89 -15.24 -7.50
N ALA A 32 1.81 -14.78 -8.14
CA ALA A 32 0.62 -14.30 -7.46
C ALA A 32 -0.07 -15.38 -6.58
N VAL A 33 0.04 -16.66 -6.94
CA VAL A 33 -0.54 -17.77 -6.15
C VAL A 33 0.25 -17.97 -4.86
N THR A 34 1.58 -17.99 -4.97
CA THR A 34 2.48 -18.07 -3.80
C THR A 34 2.25 -16.90 -2.86
N LEU A 35 2.19 -15.68 -3.37
CA LEU A 35 1.90 -14.47 -2.59
C LEU A 35 0.54 -14.58 -1.90
N ALA A 36 -0.51 -15.01 -2.60
CA ALA A 36 -1.85 -15.17 -2.05
C ALA A 36 -1.90 -16.18 -0.89
N LEU A 37 -1.21 -17.30 -1.03
CA LEU A 37 -1.13 -18.34 0.01
C LEU A 37 -0.37 -17.83 1.24
N VAL A 38 0.80 -17.22 1.04
CA VAL A 38 1.61 -16.69 2.13
C VAL A 38 0.87 -15.59 2.89
N VAL A 39 0.26 -14.63 2.18
CA VAL A 39 -0.52 -13.55 2.81
C VAL A 39 -1.69 -14.13 3.61
N THR A 40 -2.43 -15.09 3.06
CA THR A 40 -3.55 -15.73 3.75
C THR A 40 -3.12 -16.38 5.06
N GLU A 41 -2.08 -17.20 5.04
CA GLU A 41 -1.62 -17.92 6.24
C GLU A 41 -0.95 -16.99 7.26
N LEU A 42 -0.24 -15.97 6.79
CA LEU A 42 0.38 -14.95 7.64
C LEU A 42 -0.67 -14.17 8.43
N ILE A 43 -1.69 -13.65 7.75
CA ILE A 43 -2.80 -12.90 8.37
C ILE A 43 -3.63 -13.78 9.29
N LYS A 44 -3.91 -15.02 8.89
CA LYS A 44 -4.58 -16.02 9.73
C LYS A 44 -3.80 -16.26 11.03
N SER A 45 -2.49 -16.45 10.94
CA SER A 45 -1.62 -16.71 12.09
C SER A 45 -1.49 -15.50 13.01
N ALA A 46 -1.35 -14.30 12.44
CA ALA A 46 -1.26 -13.05 13.18
C ALA A 46 -2.60 -12.62 13.81
N LYS A 47 -3.73 -13.11 13.29
CA LYS A 47 -5.10 -12.70 13.68
C LYS A 47 -5.31 -11.18 13.61
N ALA A 48 -4.55 -10.51 12.79
CA ALA A 48 -4.53 -9.07 12.64
C ALA A 48 -4.12 -8.66 11.23
N THR A 49 -4.53 -7.47 10.84
CA THR A 49 -3.99 -6.81 9.66
C THR A 49 -2.52 -6.51 9.86
N MET A 50 -1.70 -6.96 8.94
CA MET A 50 -0.27 -6.68 8.91
C MET A 50 0.04 -5.71 7.77
N PRO A 51 0.89 -4.69 7.97
CA PRO A 51 1.23 -3.70 6.94
C PRO A 51 2.08 -4.28 5.79
N PHE A 52 2.45 -5.53 5.89
CA PHE A 52 3.18 -6.30 4.91
C PHE A 52 2.66 -6.15 3.46
N MET A 53 1.34 -6.02 3.28
CA MET A 53 0.76 -5.84 1.96
C MET A 53 1.06 -4.48 1.33
N SER A 54 1.05 -3.42 2.15
CA SER A 54 1.42 -2.09 1.69
C SER A 54 2.88 -2.05 1.23
N TYR A 55 3.74 -2.87 1.83
CA TYR A 55 5.16 -2.94 1.48
C TYR A 55 5.40 -3.50 0.08
N GLY A 56 4.70 -4.58 -0.27
CA GLY A 56 4.96 -5.28 -1.51
C GLY A 56 4.52 -4.51 -2.74
N LEU A 57 3.37 -3.84 -2.66
CA LEU A 57 2.75 -3.23 -3.84
C LEU A 57 3.54 -2.03 -4.37
N ALA A 58 4.01 -1.15 -3.49
CA ALA A 58 4.84 -0.04 -3.95
C ALA A 58 6.22 -0.52 -4.44
N MET A 59 6.78 -1.57 -3.85
CA MET A 59 8.00 -2.18 -4.35
C MET A 59 7.82 -2.82 -5.73
N TYR A 60 6.63 -3.37 -6.01
CA TYR A 60 6.29 -3.90 -7.32
C TYR A 60 6.25 -2.79 -8.39
N ASP A 61 5.58 -1.65 -8.12
CA ASP A 61 5.59 -0.49 -9.02
C ASP A 61 7.01 0.03 -9.24
N MET A 62 7.80 0.11 -8.17
CA MET A 62 9.19 0.57 -8.26
C MET A 62 10.04 -0.37 -9.09
N SER A 63 9.91 -1.69 -8.92
CA SER A 63 10.68 -2.68 -9.69
C SER A 63 10.39 -2.65 -11.18
N GLU A 64 9.16 -2.23 -11.58
CA GLU A 64 8.81 -2.14 -13.00
C GLU A 64 9.22 -0.80 -13.65
N PHE A 65 9.25 0.30 -12.87
CA PHE A 65 9.29 1.65 -13.45
C PHE A 65 10.42 2.53 -12.92
N ALA A 66 11.07 2.18 -11.80
CA ALA A 66 12.16 2.96 -11.24
C ALA A 66 13.48 2.69 -11.94
N SER A 67 14.41 3.64 -11.81
CA SER A 67 15.79 3.39 -12.20
C SER A 67 16.46 2.37 -11.23
N PRO A 68 17.52 1.66 -11.67
CA PRO A 68 18.25 0.76 -10.78
C PRO A 68 18.73 1.44 -9.48
N GLU A 69 19.17 2.69 -9.56
CA GLU A 69 19.67 3.44 -8.41
C GLU A 69 18.57 3.69 -7.38
N LEU A 70 17.35 4.02 -7.82
CA LEU A 70 16.20 4.20 -6.94
C LEU A 70 15.76 2.88 -6.30
N MET A 71 15.86 1.77 -7.03
CA MET A 71 15.57 0.45 -6.47
C MET A 71 16.62 0.04 -5.43
N GLU A 72 17.90 0.27 -5.69
CA GLU A 72 18.97 0.00 -4.72
C GLU A 72 18.78 0.83 -3.44
N GLU A 73 18.40 2.11 -3.56
CA GLU A 73 18.09 2.97 -2.41
C GLU A 73 16.89 2.45 -1.61
N ALA A 74 15.83 2.02 -2.29
CA ALA A 74 14.64 1.45 -1.68
C ALA A 74 14.96 0.16 -0.92
N MET A 75 15.74 -0.73 -1.53
CA MET A 75 16.15 -1.99 -0.91
C MET A 75 17.05 -1.76 0.31
N LYS A 76 18.00 -0.84 0.21
CA LYS A 76 18.85 -0.46 1.33
C LYS A 76 18.02 0.05 2.51
N TYR A 77 17.05 0.94 2.26
CA TYR A 77 16.16 1.43 3.30
C TYR A 77 15.35 0.29 3.95
N TYR A 78 14.83 -0.65 3.13
CA TYR A 78 14.12 -1.82 3.63
C TYR A 78 15.01 -2.71 4.51
N GLU A 79 16.23 -2.98 4.09
CA GLU A 79 17.20 -3.79 4.84
C GLU A 79 17.61 -3.15 6.18
N GLU A 80 17.73 -1.82 6.22
CA GLU A 80 18.10 -1.09 7.42
C GLU A 80 16.94 -0.97 8.42
N THR A 81 15.70 -0.84 7.93
CA THR A 81 14.56 -0.46 8.77
C THR A 81 13.47 -1.53 8.88
N GLY A 82 13.40 -2.46 7.95
CA GLY A 82 12.26 -3.37 7.77
C GLY A 82 10.99 -2.64 7.32
N GLU A 83 11.11 -1.38 6.85
CA GLU A 83 9.99 -0.55 6.41
C GLU A 83 10.05 -0.30 4.90
N GLN A 84 8.89 -0.01 4.34
CA GLN A 84 8.78 0.36 2.94
C GLN A 84 9.32 1.76 2.68
N ALA A 85 10.09 1.90 1.59
CA ALA A 85 10.65 3.18 1.20
C ALA A 85 9.64 4.15 0.57
N TYR A 86 8.50 3.66 0.07
CA TYR A 86 7.55 4.45 -0.72
C TYR A 86 6.15 4.43 -0.15
N SER A 87 5.48 5.59 -0.20
CA SER A 87 4.04 5.76 -0.05
C SER A 87 3.40 6.09 -1.41
N LEU A 88 2.10 5.79 -1.58
CA LEU A 88 1.37 6.08 -2.82
C LEU A 88 0.27 7.11 -2.55
N ALA A 89 0.38 8.27 -3.20
CA ALA A 89 -0.56 9.38 -3.11
C ALA A 89 -1.39 9.49 -4.40
N LEU A 90 -2.50 8.77 -4.44
CA LEU A 90 -3.42 8.69 -5.57
C LEU A 90 -4.72 9.44 -5.32
N SER A 91 -5.49 9.01 -4.31
CA SER A 91 -6.83 9.50 -4.03
C SER A 91 -6.86 10.98 -3.62
N GLU A 92 -7.93 11.66 -3.99
CA GLU A 92 -8.20 13.05 -3.60
C GLU A 92 -9.54 13.16 -2.90
N PRO A 93 -9.82 14.24 -2.15
CA PRO A 93 -11.13 14.44 -1.53
C PRO A 93 -12.30 14.38 -2.51
N CYS A 94 -12.07 14.77 -3.77
CA CYS A 94 -13.08 14.76 -4.85
C CYS A 94 -12.96 13.59 -5.83
N ALA A 95 -11.90 12.76 -5.75
CA ALA A 95 -11.59 11.71 -6.71
C ALA A 95 -11.06 10.44 -6.01
N GLY A 96 -11.95 9.50 -5.77
CA GLY A 96 -11.64 8.17 -5.26
C GLY A 96 -11.77 7.12 -6.36
N SER A 97 -12.93 6.47 -6.50
CA SER A 97 -13.17 5.46 -7.55
C SER A 97 -13.06 6.04 -8.96
N ASP A 98 -13.47 7.29 -9.15
CA ASP A 98 -13.24 8.03 -10.38
C ASP A 98 -11.92 8.82 -10.30
N ASN A 99 -10.82 8.13 -10.52
CA ASN A 99 -9.48 8.73 -10.52
C ASN A 99 -9.29 9.76 -11.66
N GLN A 100 -10.10 9.69 -12.72
CA GLN A 100 -10.05 10.67 -13.79
C GLN A 100 -10.56 12.05 -13.35
N GLY A 101 -11.33 12.11 -12.28
CA GLY A 101 -11.78 13.35 -11.65
C GLY A 101 -10.72 14.09 -10.83
N MET A 102 -9.47 13.57 -10.71
CA MET A 102 -8.43 14.21 -9.91
C MET A 102 -8.10 15.62 -10.39
N THR A 103 -7.69 16.45 -9.46
CA THR A 103 -7.38 17.88 -9.66
C THR A 103 -5.90 18.22 -9.40
N THR A 104 -5.12 17.30 -8.84
CA THR A 104 -3.67 17.50 -8.69
C THR A 104 -3.03 17.63 -10.05
N THR A 105 -2.23 18.68 -10.24
CA THR A 105 -1.60 19.02 -11.52
C THR A 105 -0.09 18.94 -11.48
N ALA A 106 0.50 18.74 -12.66
CA ALA A 106 1.92 18.79 -12.95
C ALA A 106 2.16 19.81 -14.07
N HIS A 107 2.75 20.93 -13.73
CA HIS A 107 3.13 22.01 -14.65
C HIS A 107 4.60 21.88 -15.05
N TRP A 108 4.87 21.71 -16.34
CA TRP A 108 6.23 21.64 -16.88
C TRP A 108 6.78 23.07 -17.06
N ASN A 109 7.80 23.43 -16.29
CA ASN A 109 8.34 24.80 -16.26
C ASN A 109 9.19 25.15 -17.49
N GLY A 110 9.64 24.14 -18.25
CA GLY A 110 10.46 24.34 -19.45
C GLY A 110 11.95 24.60 -19.17
N ASP A 111 12.37 24.48 -17.92
CA ASP A 111 13.74 24.66 -17.44
C ASP A 111 14.37 23.36 -16.88
N GLY A 112 13.74 22.22 -17.13
CA GLY A 112 14.12 20.91 -16.59
C GLY A 112 13.46 20.59 -15.25
N THR A 113 12.48 21.40 -14.82
CA THR A 113 11.70 21.18 -13.60
C THR A 113 10.20 21.11 -13.87
N VAL A 114 9.47 20.54 -12.90
CA VAL A 114 8.02 20.41 -12.89
C VAL A 114 7.48 20.86 -11.55
N THR A 115 6.40 21.63 -11.56
CA THR A 115 5.70 22.08 -10.35
C THR A 115 4.44 21.28 -10.12
N LEU A 116 4.32 20.67 -8.94
CA LEU A 116 3.15 19.88 -8.54
C LEU A 116 2.28 20.70 -7.59
N ASN A 117 0.96 20.73 -7.86
CA ASN A 117 -0.04 21.39 -7.01
C ASN A 117 -1.26 20.51 -6.82
N GLY A 118 -1.78 20.43 -5.60
CA GLY A 118 -3.00 19.68 -5.31
C GLY A 118 -3.10 19.16 -3.89
N THR A 119 -4.11 18.30 -3.68
CA THR A 119 -4.35 17.68 -2.37
C THR A 119 -4.61 16.20 -2.56
N LYS A 120 -3.87 15.35 -1.84
CA LYS A 120 -4.09 13.91 -1.78
C LYS A 120 -4.65 13.54 -0.41
N THR A 121 -5.47 12.50 -0.36
CA THR A 121 -6.06 12.01 0.89
C THR A 121 -5.86 10.51 1.03
N MET A 122 -6.01 10.03 2.26
CA MET A 122 -5.91 8.59 2.57
C MET A 122 -4.56 7.98 2.18
N VAL A 123 -3.47 8.76 2.30
CA VAL A 123 -2.13 8.31 1.93
C VAL A 123 -1.52 7.52 3.08
N SER A 124 -1.36 6.22 2.88
CA SER A 124 -0.70 5.32 3.84
C SER A 124 0.80 5.57 3.86
N LEU A 125 1.40 5.53 5.07
CA LEU A 125 2.84 5.68 5.30
C LEU A 125 3.44 7.04 4.91
N ALA A 126 2.64 8.04 4.62
CA ALA A 126 3.13 9.37 4.20
C ALA A 126 4.09 10.01 5.22
N GLU A 127 3.92 9.73 6.53
CA GLU A 127 4.77 10.31 7.58
C GLU A 127 6.10 9.57 7.78
N THR A 128 6.20 8.32 7.34
CA THR A 128 7.34 7.44 7.63
C THR A 128 8.16 7.07 6.42
N ALA A 129 7.55 6.91 5.26
CA ALA A 129 8.27 6.59 4.03
C ALA A 129 9.16 7.78 3.59
N PRO A 130 10.41 7.53 3.20
CA PRO A 130 11.31 8.58 2.71
C PRO A 130 10.90 9.14 1.35
N PHE A 131 10.13 8.39 0.56
CA PHE A 131 9.65 8.82 -0.75
C PHE A 131 8.14 8.65 -0.88
N MET A 132 7.55 9.48 -1.73
CA MET A 132 6.13 9.44 -2.06
C MET A 132 5.93 9.41 -3.57
N LEU A 133 5.15 8.44 -4.06
CA LEU A 133 4.69 8.38 -5.44
C LEU A 133 3.41 9.21 -5.56
N VAL A 134 3.46 10.29 -6.30
CA VAL A 134 2.33 11.20 -6.50
C VAL A 134 1.81 11.06 -7.92
N ILE A 135 0.51 10.79 -8.07
CA ILE A 135 -0.15 10.84 -9.38
C ILE A 135 -0.69 12.25 -9.60
N ALA A 136 -0.30 12.85 -10.72
CA ALA A 136 -0.74 14.19 -11.11
C ALA A 136 -1.12 14.24 -12.58
N LYS A 137 -2.05 15.14 -12.93
CA LYS A 137 -2.42 15.44 -14.31
C LYS A 137 -1.46 16.45 -14.90
N ASP A 138 -0.99 16.16 -16.10
CA ASP A 138 -0.27 17.11 -16.93
C ASP A 138 -1.22 18.25 -17.36
N GLU A 139 -0.81 19.49 -17.16
CA GLU A 139 -1.59 20.66 -17.57
C GLU A 139 -1.58 20.93 -19.10
N ASP A 140 -0.81 20.15 -19.87
CA ASP A 140 -0.78 20.25 -21.32
C ASP A 140 -2.13 19.85 -21.95
N PRO A 141 -2.91 20.78 -22.52
CA PRO A 141 -4.21 20.51 -23.09
C PRO A 141 -4.17 19.50 -24.27
N SER A 142 -3.04 19.37 -24.94
CA SER A 142 -2.86 18.41 -26.05
C SER A 142 -2.88 16.95 -25.57
N ARG A 143 -2.82 16.72 -24.25
CA ARG A 143 -2.75 15.40 -23.60
C ARG A 143 -4.02 15.01 -22.83
N GLU A 144 -5.15 15.63 -23.10
CA GLU A 144 -6.40 15.51 -22.33
C GLU A 144 -6.80 14.07 -21.93
N ASN A 145 -6.52 13.08 -22.79
CA ASN A 145 -6.87 11.66 -22.53
C ASN A 145 -5.68 10.78 -22.08
N LYS A 146 -4.47 11.34 -21.93
CA LYS A 146 -3.24 10.65 -21.54
C LYS A 146 -2.37 11.58 -20.71
N ASN A 147 -2.96 12.14 -19.68
CA ASN A 147 -2.32 13.24 -18.93
C ASN A 147 -1.90 12.87 -17.51
N MET A 148 -2.13 11.64 -17.04
CA MET A 148 -1.69 11.23 -15.71
C MET A 148 -0.26 10.71 -15.75
N SER A 149 0.58 11.26 -14.88
CA SER A 149 1.96 10.84 -14.70
C SER A 149 2.23 10.55 -13.23
N MET A 150 3.21 9.71 -12.97
CA MET A 150 3.63 9.34 -11.62
C MET A 150 4.96 10.03 -11.29
N TRP A 151 5.02 10.65 -10.12
CA TRP A 151 6.15 11.47 -9.68
C TRP A 151 6.69 10.95 -8.35
N ILE A 152 8.01 10.89 -8.22
CA ILE A 152 8.67 10.59 -6.94
C ILE A 152 9.02 11.92 -6.27
N ILE A 153 8.57 12.10 -5.02
CA ILE A 153 8.88 13.28 -4.22
C ILE A 153 9.40 12.89 -2.83
N ASP A 154 10.17 13.78 -2.21
CA ASP A 154 10.45 13.71 -0.76
C ASP A 154 9.26 14.32 -0.01
N PRO A 155 8.55 13.57 0.86
CA PRO A 155 7.43 14.12 1.63
C PRO A 155 7.83 15.23 2.62
N LYS A 156 9.13 15.47 2.82
CA LYS A 156 9.66 16.52 3.70
C LYS A 156 10.17 17.75 2.96
N GLN A 157 10.13 17.72 1.62
CA GLN A 157 10.59 18.87 0.83
C GLN A 157 9.67 20.09 0.96
N GLU A 158 10.17 21.25 0.58
CA GLU A 158 9.41 22.50 0.57
C GLU A 158 8.14 22.37 -0.29
N GLY A 159 7.04 22.94 0.20
CA GLY A 159 5.72 22.87 -0.44
C GLY A 159 4.89 21.66 -0.08
N VAL A 160 5.44 20.65 0.61
CA VAL A 160 4.69 19.47 1.07
C VAL A 160 4.26 19.65 2.53
N THR A 161 2.96 19.49 2.79
CA THR A 161 2.41 19.49 4.15
C THR A 161 1.61 18.22 4.39
N LEU A 162 1.86 17.54 5.50
CA LEU A 162 1.15 16.33 5.92
C LEU A 162 0.20 16.64 7.06
N ALA A 163 -1.05 16.16 6.96
CA ALA A 163 -2.04 16.25 8.04
C ALA A 163 -2.52 14.84 8.40
N PRO A 164 -2.19 14.34 9.62
CA PRO A 164 -2.58 13.01 10.06
C PRO A 164 -4.09 12.80 10.10
N LEU A 165 -4.57 11.66 9.57
CA LEU A 165 -5.96 11.24 9.61
C LEU A 165 -6.17 10.16 10.68
N HIS A 166 -7.25 10.28 11.45
CA HIS A 166 -7.65 9.26 12.42
C HIS A 166 -8.53 8.20 11.78
N LYS A 167 -8.10 6.93 11.89
CA LYS A 167 -8.81 5.76 11.35
C LYS A 167 -9.52 4.99 12.45
N ILE A 168 -10.66 4.38 12.14
CA ILE A 168 -11.34 3.44 13.02
C ILE A 168 -10.56 2.13 13.12
N GLY A 169 -10.08 1.60 11.97
CA GLY A 169 -9.32 0.36 11.87
C GLY A 169 -7.87 0.57 11.40
N GLN A 170 -7.08 -0.49 11.44
CA GLN A 170 -5.69 -0.51 10.96
C GLN A 170 -4.81 0.63 11.52
N GLN A 171 -4.96 0.93 12.80
CA GLN A 171 -4.27 2.06 13.46
C GLN A 171 -2.75 1.87 13.59
N ILE A 172 -2.23 0.71 13.19
CA ILE A 172 -0.81 0.39 13.16
C ILE A 172 -0.04 1.06 12.01
N THR A 173 -0.74 1.52 10.95
CA THR A 173 -0.18 2.33 9.87
C THR A 173 -0.59 3.79 10.03
N ASN A 174 0.33 4.73 9.78
CA ASN A 174 -0.05 6.14 9.65
C ASN A 174 -0.85 6.37 8.36
N PHE A 175 -1.61 7.47 8.33
CA PHE A 175 -2.54 7.77 7.26
C PHE A 175 -2.76 9.28 7.23
N SER A 176 -2.50 9.93 6.12
CA SER A 176 -2.47 11.39 6.07
C SER A 176 -3.19 11.96 4.85
N GLU A 177 -3.64 13.20 4.98
CA GLU A 177 -3.79 14.09 3.84
C GLU A 177 -2.43 14.69 3.50
N VAL A 178 -2.23 14.96 2.21
CA VAL A 178 -1.00 15.53 1.67
C VAL A 178 -1.37 16.74 0.84
N TYR A 179 -0.86 17.90 1.24
CA TYR A 179 -1.03 19.14 0.51
C TYR A 179 0.25 19.44 -0.25
N LEU A 180 0.10 19.70 -1.54
CA LEU A 180 1.18 20.08 -2.45
C LEU A 180 0.95 21.53 -2.88
N ASP A 181 1.81 22.43 -2.43
CA ASP A 181 1.77 23.85 -2.75
C ASP A 181 3.08 24.27 -3.42
N ASN A 182 3.06 24.39 -4.74
CA ASN A 182 4.20 24.72 -5.58
C ASN A 182 5.43 23.81 -5.31
N VAL A 183 5.19 22.51 -5.22
CA VAL A 183 6.25 21.51 -5.02
C VAL A 183 7.05 21.37 -6.30
N VAL A 184 8.29 21.82 -6.30
CA VAL A 184 9.18 21.77 -7.46
C VAL A 184 10.03 20.51 -7.43
N VAL A 185 9.99 19.73 -8.51
CA VAL A 185 10.79 18.52 -8.71
C VAL A 185 11.53 18.58 -10.05
N PRO A 186 12.67 17.89 -10.20
CA PRO A 186 13.30 17.75 -11.50
C PRO A 186 12.46 16.86 -12.43
N GLU A 187 12.54 17.06 -13.74
CA GLU A 187 11.86 16.19 -14.71
C GLU A 187 12.26 14.71 -14.57
N THR A 188 13.45 14.44 -14.03
CA THR A 188 13.95 13.08 -13.73
C THR A 188 13.21 12.42 -12.56
N ALA A 189 12.40 13.14 -11.79
CA ALA A 189 11.52 12.57 -10.78
C ALA A 189 10.27 11.89 -11.37
N LEU A 190 10.09 11.96 -12.69
CA LEU A 190 9.05 11.22 -13.40
C LEU A 190 9.35 9.71 -13.32
N LEU A 191 8.41 8.96 -12.76
CA LEU A 191 8.49 7.50 -12.73
C LEU A 191 7.82 6.91 -13.97
N GLY A 192 8.58 6.18 -14.78
CA GLY A 192 8.11 5.59 -16.03
C GLY A 192 7.91 6.62 -17.14
N GLU A 193 6.78 6.60 -17.84
CA GLU A 193 6.52 7.42 -19.01
C GLU A 193 5.48 8.54 -18.75
N ARG A 194 5.74 9.72 -19.28
CA ARG A 194 4.82 10.86 -19.24
C ARG A 194 3.44 10.49 -19.83
N GLY A 195 2.38 10.70 -19.05
CA GLY A 195 1.00 10.43 -19.44
C GLY A 195 0.58 8.96 -19.36
N LYS A 196 1.43 8.06 -18.82
CA LYS A 196 1.09 6.65 -18.63
C LYS A 196 0.92 6.24 -17.18
N GLY A 197 0.97 7.15 -16.23
CA GLY A 197 0.87 6.85 -14.80
C GLY A 197 -0.39 6.07 -14.41
N PHE A 198 -1.53 6.31 -15.08
CA PHE A 198 -2.74 5.53 -14.85
C PHE A 198 -2.62 4.07 -15.30
N LEU A 199 -1.98 3.82 -16.44
CA LEU A 199 -1.76 2.45 -16.94
C LEU A 199 -0.78 1.68 -16.05
N GLN A 200 0.24 2.37 -15.54
CA GLN A 200 1.21 1.81 -14.59
C GLN A 200 0.49 1.36 -13.31
N LEU A 201 -0.35 2.23 -12.74
CA LEU A 201 -1.19 1.88 -11.58
C LEU A 201 -2.14 0.70 -11.84
N MET A 202 -2.73 0.60 -13.03
CA MET A 202 -3.66 -0.49 -13.34
C MET A 202 -3.00 -1.86 -13.27
N LYS A 203 -1.74 -1.99 -13.68
CA LYS A 203 -0.96 -3.22 -13.53
C LYS A 203 -0.82 -3.62 -12.06
N ASN A 204 -0.44 -2.67 -11.22
CA ASN A 204 -0.30 -2.89 -9.79
C ASN A 204 -1.63 -3.32 -9.15
N PHE A 205 -2.74 -2.68 -9.50
CA PHE A 205 -4.06 -2.99 -8.96
C PHE A 205 -4.56 -4.41 -9.25
N GLU A 206 -4.06 -5.08 -10.27
CA GLU A 206 -4.38 -6.48 -10.51
C GLU A 206 -3.83 -7.36 -9.38
N LEU A 207 -2.57 -7.17 -9.01
CA LEU A 207 -1.96 -7.88 -7.89
C LEU A 207 -2.55 -7.43 -6.55
N GLU A 208 -2.78 -6.13 -6.36
CA GLU A 208 -3.36 -5.57 -5.14
C GLU A 208 -4.72 -6.19 -4.79
N ARG A 209 -5.60 -6.37 -5.78
CA ARG A 209 -6.91 -7.00 -5.56
C ARG A 209 -6.78 -8.43 -5.04
N ILE A 210 -5.83 -9.20 -5.58
CA ILE A 210 -5.54 -10.57 -5.12
C ILE A 210 -5.03 -10.54 -3.68
N MET A 211 -4.13 -9.63 -3.37
CA MET A 211 -3.56 -9.50 -2.02
C MET A 211 -4.62 -9.09 -1.00
N LEU A 212 -5.49 -8.12 -1.32
CA LEU A 212 -6.60 -7.70 -0.45
C LEU A 212 -7.62 -8.82 -0.20
N ALA A 213 -7.93 -9.60 -1.24
CA ALA A 213 -8.77 -10.78 -1.09
C ALA A 213 -8.13 -11.83 -0.17
N SER A 214 -6.85 -12.10 -0.35
CA SER A 214 -6.08 -13.05 0.47
C SER A 214 -6.00 -12.60 1.94
N HIS A 215 -5.78 -11.31 2.17
CA HIS A 215 -5.82 -10.69 3.48
C HIS A 215 -7.18 -10.90 4.17
N SER A 216 -8.27 -10.59 3.46
CA SER A 216 -9.62 -10.76 3.99
C SER A 216 -9.94 -12.22 4.29
N LEU A 217 -9.50 -13.14 3.43
CA LEU A 217 -9.64 -14.58 3.63
C LEU A 217 -8.88 -15.06 4.86
N GLY A 218 -7.66 -14.55 5.08
CA GLY A 218 -6.86 -14.87 6.27
C GLY A 218 -7.57 -14.48 7.58
N LEU A 219 -8.13 -13.26 7.62
CA LEU A 219 -8.92 -12.80 8.77
C LEU A 219 -10.21 -13.62 8.97
N ALA A 220 -10.91 -13.95 7.89
CA ALA A 220 -12.12 -14.78 7.96
C ALA A 220 -11.80 -16.18 8.51
N LYS A 221 -10.74 -16.84 8.02
CA LYS A 221 -10.27 -18.13 8.54
C LYS A 221 -9.93 -18.06 10.04
N ALA A 222 -9.19 -17.04 10.47
CA ALA A 222 -8.85 -16.83 11.86
C ALA A 222 -10.09 -16.66 12.75
N ALA A 223 -11.05 -15.83 12.31
CA ALA A 223 -12.29 -15.58 13.04
C ALA A 223 -13.15 -16.87 13.15
N MET A 224 -13.26 -17.63 12.07
CA MET A 224 -14.00 -18.91 12.06
C MET A 224 -13.37 -19.93 13.03
N GLU A 225 -12.06 -20.09 13.01
CA GLU A 225 -11.34 -21.01 13.89
C GLU A 225 -11.53 -20.63 15.37
N GLU A 226 -11.38 -19.36 15.71
CA GLU A 226 -11.62 -18.88 17.08
C GLU A 226 -13.06 -19.07 17.52
N ALA A 227 -14.03 -18.77 16.64
CA ALA A 227 -15.44 -18.96 16.93
C ALA A 227 -15.78 -20.44 17.17
N ALA A 228 -15.24 -21.35 16.37
CA ALA A 228 -15.46 -22.79 16.51
C ALA A 228 -14.86 -23.32 17.83
N VAL A 229 -13.63 -22.93 18.16
CA VAL A 229 -12.97 -23.31 19.42
C VAL A 229 -13.77 -22.78 20.61
N TYR A 230 -14.14 -21.51 20.60
CA TYR A 230 -14.92 -20.91 21.69
C TYR A 230 -16.29 -21.56 21.84
N ALA A 231 -16.99 -21.85 20.75
CA ALA A 231 -18.29 -22.52 20.79
C ALA A 231 -18.22 -23.94 21.38
N GLY A 232 -17.08 -24.63 21.21
CA GLY A 232 -16.81 -25.92 21.81
C GLY A 232 -16.47 -25.88 23.31
N GLN A 233 -16.08 -24.73 23.83
CA GLN A 233 -15.63 -24.57 25.23
C GLN A 233 -16.61 -23.81 26.11
N ARG A 234 -17.27 -22.76 25.58
CA ARG A 234 -18.17 -21.93 26.36
C ARG A 234 -19.43 -22.68 26.77
N MET A 235 -19.67 -22.77 28.07
CA MET A 235 -20.85 -23.40 28.65
C MET A 235 -21.99 -22.38 28.86
N ALA A 236 -23.21 -22.78 28.46
CA ALA A 236 -24.46 -22.08 28.79
C ALA A 236 -25.58 -23.12 28.93
N PHE A 237 -26.45 -22.96 29.90
CA PHE A 237 -27.56 -23.87 30.17
C PHE A 237 -27.13 -25.37 30.31
N GLY A 238 -25.97 -25.58 30.95
CA GLY A 238 -25.44 -26.91 31.24
C GLY A 238 -24.78 -27.64 30.07
N LYS A 239 -24.59 -27.01 28.93
CA LYS A 239 -23.92 -27.58 27.75
C LYS A 239 -23.13 -26.56 26.97
N THR A 240 -22.27 -26.98 26.06
CA THR A 240 -21.49 -26.08 25.21
C THR A 240 -22.40 -25.30 24.27
N ILE A 241 -22.07 -24.01 24.00
CA ILE A 241 -22.91 -23.19 23.11
C ILE A 241 -22.93 -23.72 21.68
N GLY A 242 -21.89 -24.43 21.22
CA GLY A 242 -21.86 -25.09 19.92
C GLY A 242 -22.91 -26.21 19.76
N SER A 243 -23.57 -26.65 20.83
CA SER A 243 -24.69 -27.58 20.75
C SER A 243 -26.04 -26.94 20.42
N PHE A 244 -26.12 -25.61 20.36
CA PHE A 244 -27.34 -24.91 19.99
C PHE A 244 -27.42 -24.66 18.48
N GLN A 245 -28.56 -25.00 17.87
CA GLN A 245 -28.74 -24.93 16.40
C GLN A 245 -28.44 -23.56 15.80
N LEU A 246 -28.82 -22.46 16.47
CA LEU A 246 -28.53 -21.11 15.99
C LEU A 246 -27.04 -20.77 15.96
N ILE A 247 -26.25 -21.38 16.86
CA ILE A 247 -24.78 -21.24 16.82
C ILE A 247 -24.20 -22.12 15.72
N GLN A 248 -24.71 -23.35 15.57
CA GLN A 248 -24.28 -24.25 14.49
C GLN A 248 -24.54 -23.63 13.12
N GLN A 249 -25.71 -23.02 12.92
CA GLN A 249 -26.02 -22.30 11.68
C GLN A 249 -25.01 -21.19 11.41
N LYS A 250 -24.73 -20.33 12.39
CA LYS A 250 -23.74 -19.25 12.22
C LYS A 250 -22.34 -19.77 11.84
N LEU A 251 -21.89 -20.84 12.49
CA LEU A 251 -20.59 -21.45 12.18
C LEU A 251 -20.57 -22.10 10.78
N THR A 252 -21.71 -22.60 10.32
CA THR A 252 -21.84 -23.18 8.98
C THR A 252 -21.86 -22.10 7.89
N ASP A 253 -22.45 -20.94 8.20
CA ASP A 253 -22.54 -19.80 7.27
C ASP A 253 -21.20 -19.03 7.15
N MET A 254 -20.29 -19.15 8.12
CA MET A 254 -18.93 -18.58 8.10
C MET A 254 -17.99 -19.36 7.18
#